data_ae30cd5f6556b7c1ddf916f423c4a51c
#
_entry.id   ae30cd5f6556b7c1ddf916f423c4a51c
#
_cell.length_a   1.000
_cell.length_b   1.000
_cell.length_c   1.000
_cell.angle_alpha   90.00
_cell.angle_beta   90.00
_cell.angle_gamma   90.00
#
_symmetry.space_group_name_H-M   'P 1'
#
loop_
_entity.id
_entity.type
_entity.pdbx_description
1 polymer ?
#
loop_
_entity_poly.entity_id
_entity_poly.type
_entity_poly.pdbx_seq_one_letter_code
_entity_poly.pdbx_strand_id
1 'polypeptide(L)'
;MNKLIKDLMTTEFIKVNEDEEIYKVVSKVAAAKSSLLACVVDKEGKISGIITPKEILKAVEVCGYDQMKRPLFSGREVAHIMTSRYAKDIMSDPVFAKSGDDVQQAIDIMIDRGFYEVPVVDDDSKLVGLVDYFAVISSADWQCDTGR
;
A
#
# COMPACT_ATOMS: atom_id res chain seq x y z
N MET A 1 2.53 21.88 -15.77
CA MET A 1 3.53 22.07 -14.72
C MET A 1 3.96 20.74 -14.18
N ASN A 2 5.23 20.46 -14.23
CA ASN A 2 5.73 19.17 -13.78
C ASN A 2 5.96 19.20 -12.26
N LYS A 3 5.06 18.59 -11.52
CA LYS A 3 5.24 18.37 -10.09
C LYS A 3 5.97 17.06 -9.87
N LEU A 4 6.90 17.06 -8.96
CA LEU A 4 7.65 15.86 -8.60
C LEU A 4 6.95 15.15 -7.46
N ILE A 5 7.06 13.84 -7.44
CA ILE A 5 6.47 12.99 -6.41
C ILE A 5 6.91 13.42 -5.01
N LYS A 6 8.18 13.77 -4.83
CA LYS A 6 8.70 14.22 -3.53
C LYS A 6 7.99 15.45 -2.98
N ASP A 7 7.40 16.27 -3.85
CA ASP A 7 6.69 17.47 -3.43
C ASP A 7 5.28 17.17 -2.91
N LEU A 8 4.75 15.99 -3.21
CA LEU A 8 3.41 15.56 -2.88
C LEU A 8 3.36 14.45 -1.83
N MET A 9 4.46 13.74 -1.62
CA MET A 9 4.47 12.61 -0.72
C MET A 9 4.35 13.02 0.74
N THR A 10 3.74 12.15 1.53
CA THR A 10 3.76 12.23 2.98
C THR A 10 4.81 11.27 3.52
N THR A 11 5.38 11.62 4.68
CA THR A 11 6.28 10.73 5.42
C THR A 11 5.52 9.91 6.46
N GLU A 12 4.23 10.16 6.62
CA GLU A 12 3.36 9.39 7.51
C GLU A 12 2.69 8.29 6.70
N PHE A 13 3.13 7.07 6.88
CA PHE A 13 2.60 5.89 6.19
C PHE A 13 2.82 4.64 7.05
N ILE A 14 2.15 3.55 6.67
CA ILE A 14 2.26 2.29 7.38
C ILE A 14 3.48 1.53 6.84
N LYS A 15 4.48 1.37 7.69
CA LYS A 15 5.68 0.60 7.37
C LYS A 15 5.75 -0.62 8.27
N VAL A 16 5.93 -1.78 7.66
CA VAL A 16 6.10 -3.05 8.39
C VAL A 16 7.34 -3.76 7.88
N ASN A 17 7.99 -4.52 8.76
CA ASN A 17 9.11 -5.36 8.37
C ASN A 17 8.59 -6.70 7.84
N GLU A 18 9.37 -7.35 6.98
CA GLU A 18 9.02 -8.66 6.42
C GLU A 18 8.69 -9.69 7.51
N ASP A 19 9.37 -9.62 8.63
CA ASP A 19 9.25 -10.57 9.73
C ASP A 19 8.25 -10.13 10.81
N GLU A 20 7.48 -9.06 10.57
CA GLU A 20 6.42 -8.71 11.51
C GLU A 20 5.28 -9.72 11.43
N GLU A 21 4.78 -10.10 12.59
CA GLU A 21 3.64 -11.02 12.66
C GLU A 21 2.39 -10.32 12.14
N ILE A 22 1.54 -11.10 11.46
CA ILE A 22 0.35 -10.57 10.78
C ILE A 22 -0.55 -9.79 11.73
N TYR A 23 -0.73 -10.26 12.98
CA TYR A 23 -1.59 -9.54 13.94
C TYR A 23 -1.07 -8.14 14.25
N LYS A 24 0.26 -7.95 14.25
CA LYS A 24 0.87 -6.63 14.44
C LYS A 24 0.66 -5.74 13.23
N VAL A 25 0.72 -6.32 12.03
CA VAL A 25 0.43 -5.59 10.79
C VAL A 25 -1.01 -5.09 10.81
N VAL A 26 -1.96 -5.95 11.15
CA VAL A 26 -3.39 -5.57 11.26
C VAL A 26 -3.57 -4.46 12.30
N SER A 27 -2.91 -4.56 13.43
CA SER A 27 -2.98 -3.53 14.48
C SER A 27 -2.44 -2.18 14.01
N LYS A 28 -1.33 -2.18 13.25
CA LYS A 28 -0.79 -0.95 12.68
C LYS A 28 -1.75 -0.31 11.69
N VAL A 29 -2.36 -1.11 10.82
CA VAL A 29 -3.35 -0.62 9.85
C VAL A 29 -4.55 -0.04 10.58
N ALA A 30 -5.05 -0.72 11.59
CA ALA A 30 -6.20 -0.25 12.38
C ALA A 30 -5.90 1.08 13.08
N ALA A 31 -4.67 1.27 13.56
CA ALA A 31 -4.27 2.48 14.26
C ALA A 31 -4.02 3.67 13.32
N ALA A 32 -3.63 3.39 12.08
CA ALA A 32 -3.21 4.44 11.14
C ALA A 32 -4.35 5.34 10.66
N LYS A 33 -5.55 4.79 10.45
CA LYS A 33 -6.80 5.50 10.07
C LYS A 33 -6.74 6.37 8.82
N SER A 34 -5.57 6.85 8.41
CA SER A 34 -5.39 7.74 7.27
C SER A 34 -4.73 7.07 6.07
N SER A 35 -4.32 5.81 6.20
CA SER A 35 -3.66 5.07 5.13
C SER A 35 -4.24 3.67 5.03
N LEU A 36 -4.32 3.18 3.81
CA LEU A 36 -4.92 1.87 3.49
C LEU A 36 -3.87 0.81 3.16
N LEU A 37 -2.69 1.24 2.75
CA LEU A 37 -1.67 0.35 2.22
C LEU A 37 -0.55 0.17 3.24
N ALA A 38 -0.21 -1.08 3.55
CA ALA A 38 0.96 -1.37 4.37
C ALA A 38 2.15 -1.64 3.45
N CYS A 39 3.22 -0.89 3.66
CA CYS A 39 4.44 -1.03 2.87
C CYS A 39 5.41 -1.93 3.63
N VAL A 40 5.83 -3.03 2.99
CA VAL A 40 6.74 -4.01 3.60
C VAL A 40 8.16 -3.70 3.18
N VAL A 41 9.06 -3.63 4.16
CA VAL A 41 10.46 -3.37 3.92
C VAL A 41 11.33 -4.51 4.44
N ASP A 42 12.49 -4.66 3.82
CA ASP A 42 13.52 -5.60 4.28
C ASP A 42 14.37 -4.98 5.39
N LYS A 43 15.42 -5.69 5.82
CA LYS A 43 16.32 -5.26 6.89
C LYS A 43 17.09 -3.98 6.55
N GLU A 44 17.24 -3.68 5.28
CA GLU A 44 17.95 -2.49 4.80
C GLU A 44 17.00 -1.30 4.59
N GLY A 45 15.70 -1.48 4.82
CA GLY A 45 14.70 -0.44 4.60
C GLY A 45 14.24 -0.32 3.16
N LYS A 46 14.62 -1.26 2.31
CA LYS A 46 14.18 -1.29 0.91
C LYS A 46 12.79 -1.91 0.83
N ILE A 47 11.95 -1.37 -0.05
CA ILE A 47 10.61 -1.92 -0.23
C ILE A 47 10.71 -3.34 -0.83
N SER A 48 10.04 -4.29 -0.20
CA SER A 48 10.01 -5.68 -0.64
C SER A 48 8.62 -6.15 -1.02
N GLY A 49 7.59 -5.45 -0.60
CA GLY A 49 6.23 -5.80 -0.95
C GLY A 49 5.22 -4.79 -0.43
N ILE A 50 3.97 -5.06 -0.74
CA ILE A 50 2.83 -4.28 -0.25
C ILE A 50 1.76 -5.24 0.27
N ILE A 51 1.00 -4.78 1.26
CA ILE A 51 -0.17 -5.50 1.76
C ILE A 51 -1.36 -4.58 1.56
N THR A 52 -2.26 -4.99 0.66
CA THR A 52 -3.43 -4.20 0.29
C THR A 52 -4.57 -4.38 1.29
N PRO A 53 -5.57 -3.48 1.29
CA PRO A 53 -6.75 -3.65 2.14
C PRO A 53 -7.42 -5.00 1.98
N LYS A 54 -7.43 -5.57 0.77
CA LYS A 54 -8.00 -6.88 0.52
C LYS A 54 -7.30 -7.96 1.34
N GLU A 55 -5.97 -7.94 1.38
CA GLU A 55 -5.20 -8.93 2.14
C GLU A 55 -5.42 -8.75 3.66
N ILE A 56 -5.52 -7.51 4.11
CA ILE A 56 -5.82 -7.22 5.52
C ILE A 56 -7.20 -7.75 5.89
N LEU A 57 -8.20 -7.53 5.03
CA LEU A 57 -9.56 -8.02 5.29
C LEU A 57 -9.61 -9.55 5.32
N LYS A 58 -8.89 -10.22 4.44
CA LYS A 58 -8.77 -11.68 4.47
C LYS A 58 -8.17 -12.17 5.79
N ALA A 59 -7.12 -11.52 6.24
CA ALA A 59 -6.47 -11.88 7.51
C ALA A 59 -7.42 -11.69 8.70
N VAL A 60 -8.14 -10.58 8.73
CA VAL A 60 -9.12 -10.30 9.79
C VAL A 60 -10.24 -11.36 9.78
N GLU A 61 -10.75 -11.71 8.60
CA GLU A 61 -11.82 -12.69 8.49
C GLU A 61 -11.37 -14.06 8.97
N VAL A 62 -10.18 -14.49 8.55
CA VAL A 62 -9.66 -15.82 8.94
C VAL A 62 -9.37 -15.88 10.44
N CYS A 63 -8.85 -14.80 11.03
CA CYS A 63 -8.42 -14.79 12.43
C CYS A 63 -9.46 -14.27 13.41
N GLY A 64 -10.40 -13.47 12.95
CA GLY A 64 -11.33 -12.73 13.81
C GLY A 64 -12.78 -13.16 13.79
N TYR A 65 -13.21 -13.92 12.81
CA TYR A 65 -14.60 -14.32 12.63
C TYR A 65 -14.77 -15.82 12.60
N ASP A 66 -15.98 -16.28 12.91
CA ASP A 66 -16.34 -17.68 12.84
C ASP A 66 -16.34 -18.14 11.37
N GLN A 67 -15.28 -18.82 10.98
CA GLN A 67 -15.08 -19.31 9.62
C GLN A 67 -16.14 -20.31 9.16
N MET A 68 -16.86 -20.92 10.09
CA MET A 68 -17.88 -21.92 9.79
C MET A 68 -19.14 -21.31 9.17
N LYS A 69 -19.35 -20.01 9.34
CA LYS A 69 -20.58 -19.36 8.93
C LYS A 69 -20.54 -18.68 7.56
N ARG A 70 -19.34 -18.32 7.05
CA ARG A 70 -19.21 -17.60 5.77
C ARG A 70 -17.86 -17.83 5.11
N PRO A 71 -17.73 -18.82 4.24
CA PRO A 71 -16.53 -18.92 3.41
C PRO A 71 -16.61 -17.86 2.30
N LEU A 72 -16.14 -16.65 2.57
CA LEU A 72 -16.02 -15.58 1.56
C LEU A 72 -14.86 -15.83 0.60
N PHE A 73 -13.92 -16.66 0.99
CA PHE A 73 -12.74 -16.96 0.21
C PHE A 73 -12.65 -18.45 -0.08
N SER A 74 -11.91 -18.80 -1.13
CA SER A 74 -11.67 -20.21 -1.45
C SER A 74 -10.95 -20.91 -0.30
N GLY A 75 -11.07 -22.23 -0.22
CA GLY A 75 -10.36 -23.03 0.77
C GLY A 75 -8.84 -22.84 0.68
N ARG A 76 -8.33 -22.60 -0.54
CA ARG A 76 -6.92 -22.35 -0.78
C ARG A 76 -6.47 -21.02 -0.15
N GLU A 77 -7.26 -19.97 -0.31
CA GLU A 77 -6.95 -18.67 0.28
C GLU A 77 -6.98 -18.72 1.80
N VAL A 78 -7.98 -19.38 2.38
CA VAL A 78 -8.07 -19.58 3.83
C VAL A 78 -6.87 -20.36 4.33
N ALA A 79 -6.53 -21.48 3.67
CA ALA A 79 -5.38 -22.30 4.05
C ALA A 79 -4.07 -21.50 3.98
N HIS A 80 -3.90 -20.68 2.95
CA HIS A 80 -2.72 -19.84 2.81
C HIS A 80 -2.58 -18.88 4.00
N ILE A 81 -3.64 -18.17 4.36
CA ILE A 81 -3.60 -17.23 5.48
C ILE A 81 -3.40 -17.95 6.80
N MET A 82 -4.08 -19.08 7.01
CA MET A 82 -3.94 -19.85 8.26
C MET A 82 -2.53 -20.39 8.47
N THR A 83 -1.81 -20.67 7.39
CA THR A 83 -0.42 -21.12 7.46
C THR A 83 0.59 -19.98 7.40
N SER A 84 0.12 -18.77 7.13
CA SER A 84 0.97 -17.58 7.09
C SER A 84 1.16 -17.01 8.49
N ARG A 85 2.34 -16.48 8.76
CA ARG A 85 2.68 -15.96 10.08
C ARG A 85 3.18 -14.53 10.01
N TYR A 86 3.92 -14.20 8.97
CA TYR A 86 4.63 -12.93 8.84
C TYR A 86 4.13 -12.11 7.65
N ALA A 87 4.43 -10.82 7.69
CA ALA A 87 4.07 -9.90 6.60
C ALA A 87 4.53 -10.42 5.24
N LYS A 88 5.74 -10.97 5.16
CA LYS A 88 6.27 -11.51 3.90
C LYS A 88 5.44 -12.65 3.32
N ASP A 89 4.68 -13.34 4.16
CA ASP A 89 3.87 -14.49 3.70
C ASP A 89 2.60 -14.05 2.97
N ILE A 90 2.13 -12.84 3.22
CA ILE A 90 0.87 -12.33 2.62
C ILE A 90 1.07 -11.12 1.72
N MET A 91 2.28 -10.58 1.62
CA MET A 91 2.56 -9.43 0.78
C MET A 91 2.48 -9.78 -0.71
N SER A 92 2.13 -8.79 -1.51
CA SER A 92 2.24 -8.83 -2.96
C SER A 92 3.54 -8.17 -3.39
N ASP A 93 3.90 -8.32 -4.67
CA ASP A 93 5.07 -7.68 -5.25
C ASP A 93 5.02 -6.17 -5.03
N PRO A 94 6.16 -5.53 -4.80
CA PRO A 94 6.17 -4.09 -4.52
C PRO A 94 5.77 -3.28 -5.74
N VAL A 95 4.92 -2.29 -5.50
CA VAL A 95 4.55 -1.27 -6.48
C VAL A 95 5.01 0.06 -5.88
N PHE A 96 5.76 0.84 -6.61
CA PHE A 96 6.31 2.08 -6.09
C PHE A 96 6.66 3.04 -7.21
N ALA A 97 6.84 4.31 -6.84
CA ALA A 97 7.40 5.34 -7.68
C ALA A 97 8.65 5.91 -7.01
N LYS A 98 9.49 6.57 -7.77
CA LYS A 98 10.70 7.21 -7.22
C LYS A 98 10.39 8.65 -6.83
N SER A 99 11.05 9.13 -5.78
CA SER A 99 10.84 10.50 -5.28
C SER A 99 11.12 11.56 -6.31
N GLY A 100 12.05 11.30 -7.23
CA GLY A 100 12.40 12.22 -8.32
C GLY A 100 11.53 12.10 -9.56
N ASP A 101 10.59 11.16 -9.58
CA ASP A 101 9.70 10.98 -10.74
C ASP A 101 8.65 12.09 -10.79
N ASP A 102 8.08 12.30 -11.99
CA ASP A 102 6.96 13.18 -12.20
C ASP A 102 5.69 12.55 -11.57
N VAL A 103 4.78 13.40 -11.13
CA VAL A 103 3.52 12.94 -10.54
C VAL A 103 2.72 12.04 -11.48
N GLN A 104 2.94 12.17 -12.79
CA GLN A 104 2.27 11.33 -13.79
C GLN A 104 2.55 9.85 -13.54
N GLN A 105 3.72 9.50 -13.05
CA GLN A 105 4.05 8.11 -12.71
C GLN A 105 3.13 7.55 -11.63
N ALA A 106 2.83 8.35 -10.61
CA ALA A 106 1.90 7.94 -9.56
C ALA A 106 0.47 7.80 -10.12
N ILE A 107 0.05 8.72 -10.98
CA ILE A 107 -1.26 8.66 -11.62
C ILE A 107 -1.40 7.40 -12.45
N ASP A 108 -0.40 7.08 -13.25
CA ASP A 108 -0.41 5.89 -14.11
C ASP A 108 -0.51 4.61 -13.26
N ILE A 109 0.23 4.53 -12.17
CA ILE A 109 0.17 3.38 -11.26
C ILE A 109 -1.23 3.28 -10.64
N MET A 110 -1.79 4.40 -10.19
CA MET A 110 -3.13 4.41 -9.59
C MET A 110 -4.18 3.92 -10.57
N ILE A 111 -4.11 4.36 -11.82
CA ILE A 111 -5.06 3.95 -12.86
C ILE A 111 -4.87 2.49 -13.23
N ASP A 112 -3.64 2.08 -13.51
CA ASP A 112 -3.34 0.73 -14.01
C ASP A 112 -3.58 -0.35 -12.95
N ARG A 113 -3.29 -0.05 -11.70
CA ARG A 113 -3.38 -1.02 -10.61
C ARG A 113 -4.65 -0.88 -9.76
N GLY A 114 -5.39 0.21 -9.93
CA GLY A 114 -6.56 0.49 -9.09
C GLY A 114 -6.20 0.83 -7.66
N PHE A 115 -5.01 1.36 -7.41
CA PHE A 115 -4.57 1.77 -6.10
C PHE A 115 -4.85 3.26 -5.88
N TYR A 116 -5.07 3.63 -4.64
CA TYR A 116 -5.25 5.02 -4.23
C TYR A 116 -4.09 5.56 -3.41
N GLU A 117 -3.07 4.76 -3.23
CA GLU A 117 -1.84 5.10 -2.54
C GLU A 117 -0.68 4.44 -3.26
N VAL A 118 0.44 5.16 -3.40
CA VAL A 118 1.63 4.64 -4.08
C VAL A 118 2.84 4.87 -3.18
N PRO A 119 3.54 3.80 -2.79
CA PRO A 119 4.79 3.94 -2.04
C PRO A 119 5.84 4.69 -2.85
N VAL A 120 6.66 5.47 -2.17
CA VAL A 120 7.72 6.26 -2.78
C VAL A 120 9.07 5.80 -2.25
N VAL A 121 10.01 5.57 -3.16
CA VAL A 121 11.37 5.15 -2.82
C VAL A 121 12.38 6.17 -3.31
N ASP A 122 13.57 6.16 -2.69
CA ASP A 122 14.72 6.94 -3.18
C ASP A 122 15.49 6.14 -4.23
N ASP A 123 16.64 6.69 -4.66
CA ASP A 123 17.49 6.06 -5.68
C ASP A 123 18.09 4.73 -5.22
N ASP A 124 18.13 4.49 -3.92
CA ASP A 124 18.61 3.23 -3.32
C ASP A 124 17.47 2.24 -3.03
N SER A 125 16.29 2.49 -3.57
CA SER A 125 15.08 1.69 -3.36
C SER A 125 14.59 1.68 -1.91
N LYS A 126 15.05 2.60 -1.10
CA LYS A 126 14.58 2.74 0.28
C LYS A 126 13.25 3.47 0.32
N LEU A 127 12.33 2.97 1.12
CA LEU A 127 11.02 3.56 1.31
C LEU A 127 11.14 4.89 2.05
N VAL A 128 10.73 5.98 1.41
CA VAL A 128 10.86 7.34 1.96
C VAL A 128 9.53 8.06 2.13
N GLY A 129 8.47 7.58 1.52
CA GLY A 129 7.19 8.26 1.61
C GLY A 129 6.08 7.48 0.94
N LEU A 130 4.94 8.16 0.82
CA LEU A 130 3.76 7.63 0.17
C LEU A 130 3.00 8.78 -0.46
N VAL A 131 2.52 8.59 -1.68
CA VAL A 131 1.64 9.56 -2.36
C VAL A 131 0.23 9.00 -2.33
N ASP A 132 -0.72 9.74 -1.79
CA ASP A 132 -2.11 9.33 -1.79
C ASP A 132 -2.91 10.04 -2.88
N TYR A 133 -4.09 9.48 -3.13
CA TYR A 133 -5.04 9.97 -4.11
C TYR A 133 -5.40 11.45 -3.85
N PHE A 134 -5.59 11.84 -2.60
CA PHE A 134 -5.98 13.20 -2.25
C PHE A 134 -4.88 14.22 -2.57
N ALA A 135 -3.62 13.86 -2.33
CA ALA A 135 -2.50 14.72 -2.67
C ALA A 135 -2.40 14.95 -4.17
N VAL A 136 -2.61 13.90 -4.95
CA VAL A 136 -2.59 13.98 -6.43
C VAL A 136 -3.71 14.90 -6.93
N ILE A 137 -4.93 14.69 -6.45
CA ILE A 137 -6.08 15.50 -6.87
C ILE A 137 -5.90 16.96 -6.47
N SER A 138 -5.44 17.21 -5.24
CA SER A 138 -5.23 18.57 -4.75
C SER A 138 -4.15 19.32 -5.52
N SER A 139 -3.19 18.58 -6.08
CA SER A 139 -2.10 19.16 -6.86
C SER A 139 -2.50 19.46 -8.30
N ALA A 140 -3.59 18.87 -8.78
CA ALA A 140 -4.01 19.01 -10.16
C ALA A 140 -4.50 20.44 -10.43
N ASP A 141 -4.00 21.00 -11.51
CA ASP A 141 -4.51 22.26 -12.03
C ASP A 141 -5.75 21.93 -12.85
N TRP A 142 -6.91 22.03 -12.23
CA TRP A 142 -8.20 21.68 -12.84
C TRP A 142 -8.72 22.70 -13.81
N GLN A 143 -7.92 23.65 -14.21
CA GLN A 143 -8.27 24.47 -15.36
C GLN A 143 -8.07 23.62 -16.63
N CYS A 144 -8.92 22.63 -16.77
CA CYS A 144 -9.18 22.13 -18.12
C CYS A 144 -9.78 23.31 -18.86
N ASP A 145 -8.94 24.08 -19.49
CA ASP A 145 -9.41 24.99 -20.50
C ASP A 145 -9.95 24.14 -21.64
N THR A 146 -11.24 23.91 -21.60
CA THR A 146 -11.91 23.13 -22.63
C THR A 146 -12.14 23.94 -23.91
N GLY A 147 -11.53 25.12 -24.02
CA GLY A 147 -11.70 26.00 -25.16
C GLY A 147 -13.12 26.55 -25.28
N ARG A 148 -13.83 26.58 -24.19
CA ARG A 148 -15.21 27.07 -24.15
C ARG A 148 -15.29 28.48 -23.63
#